data_643f23062e5ccc452707930d5496ef6b
#
_entry.id   643f23062e5ccc452707930d5496ef6b
#
_cell.length_a   1.000
_cell.length_b   1.000
_cell.length_c   1.000
_cell.angle_alpha   90.00
_cell.angle_beta   90.00
_cell.angle_gamma   90.00
#
_symmetry.space_group_name_H-M   'P 1'
#
loop_
_entity.id
_entity.type
_entity.pdbx_description
1 polymer ?
#
loop_
_entity_poly.entity_id
_entity_poly.type
_entity_poly.pdbx_seq_one_letter_code
_entity_poly.pdbx_strand_id
1 'polypeptide(L)'
;MYWDEDLLLDLRMNILNRIVDYFVIVEGNKTWQNNPKKYRFDMRKFKKFRKKIIYIKVNDLPAGKNPWTRENFQRNCISRGLKKAREDDLIMISDLDEIPNPDAIKLFKVTMRYAVFQQKLYYYKFNLQSETDPLWLGTRICINKYLKSPQWLRELKFKKRPFWRIDKLRLNNILKNG
;
A
#
# COMPACT_ATOMS: atom_id res chain seq x y z
N MET A 1 -2.85 -5.75 -0.85
CA MET A 1 -3.55 -6.86 -1.56
C MET A 1 -4.33 -7.64 -0.53
N TYR A 2 -5.46 -8.27 -0.89
CA TYR A 2 -6.35 -8.96 0.04
C TYR A 2 -6.37 -10.47 -0.24
N TRP A 3 -6.38 -11.27 0.83
CA TRP A 3 -6.49 -12.73 0.76
C TRP A 3 -7.72 -13.24 1.53
N ASP A 4 -7.77 -13.03 2.87
CA ASP A 4 -8.88 -13.36 3.77
C ASP A 4 -8.76 -12.68 5.15
N GLU A 5 -7.97 -11.61 5.22
CA GLU A 5 -7.66 -10.89 6.46
C GLU A 5 -8.78 -9.87 6.79
N ASP A 6 -10.00 -10.33 6.95
CA ASP A 6 -11.17 -9.47 7.20
C ASP A 6 -10.99 -8.54 8.39
N LEU A 7 -10.49 -9.08 9.52
CA LEU A 7 -10.30 -8.32 10.75
C LEU A 7 -9.27 -7.20 10.56
N LEU A 8 -8.17 -7.51 9.89
CA LEU A 8 -7.10 -6.54 9.63
C LEU A 8 -7.56 -5.47 8.64
N LEU A 9 -8.32 -5.87 7.63
CA LEU A 9 -8.91 -4.93 6.66
C LEU A 9 -9.91 -3.99 7.35
N ASP A 10 -10.76 -4.50 8.23
CA ASP A 10 -11.73 -3.69 9.00
C ASP A 10 -11.00 -2.70 9.91
N LEU A 11 -10.00 -3.15 10.65
CA LEU A 11 -9.15 -2.31 11.50
C LEU A 11 -8.51 -1.18 10.68
N ARG A 12 -7.88 -1.52 9.54
CA ARG A 12 -7.27 -0.56 8.63
C ARG A 12 -8.27 0.49 8.14
N MET A 13 -9.43 0.06 7.67
CA MET A 13 -10.45 0.98 7.17
C MET A 13 -10.99 1.88 8.29
N ASN A 14 -11.19 1.37 9.51
CA ASN A 14 -11.63 2.19 10.64
C ASN A 14 -10.58 3.27 11.00
N ILE A 15 -9.31 2.91 11.07
CA ILE A 15 -8.21 3.85 11.41
C ILE A 15 -8.07 4.94 10.33
N LEU A 16 -8.09 4.54 9.06
CA LEU A 16 -7.80 5.46 7.95
C LEU A 16 -9.03 6.19 7.40
N ASN A 17 -10.24 5.86 7.85
CA ASN A 17 -11.50 6.39 7.29
C ASN A 17 -11.58 7.93 7.24
N ARG A 18 -10.94 8.61 8.21
CA ARG A 18 -10.96 10.08 8.31
C ARG A 18 -10.18 10.77 7.20
N ILE A 19 -9.13 10.10 6.69
CA ILE A 19 -8.13 10.70 5.79
C ILE A 19 -8.15 10.10 4.39
N VAL A 20 -8.88 9.00 4.19
CA VAL A 20 -8.93 8.28 2.92
C VAL A 20 -10.31 8.42 2.30
N ASP A 21 -10.37 8.89 1.05
CA ASP A 21 -11.61 8.98 0.28
C ASP A 21 -12.00 7.63 -0.31
N TYR A 22 -11.03 6.85 -0.80
CA TYR A 22 -11.26 5.53 -1.41
C TYR A 22 -10.23 4.49 -0.96
N PHE A 23 -10.70 3.28 -0.72
CA PHE A 23 -9.90 2.08 -0.46
C PHE A 23 -9.94 1.17 -1.69
N VAL A 24 -8.80 1.03 -2.38
CA VAL A 24 -8.68 0.11 -3.52
C VAL A 24 -8.25 -1.26 -2.98
N ILE A 25 -9.15 -2.22 -3.05
CA ILE A 25 -8.92 -3.60 -2.61
C ILE A 25 -8.73 -4.48 -3.83
N VAL A 26 -7.58 -5.14 -3.93
CA VAL A 26 -7.22 -5.98 -5.08
C VAL A 26 -7.11 -7.42 -4.64
N GLU A 27 -7.84 -8.31 -5.30
CA GLU A 27 -7.81 -9.75 -5.03
C GLU A 27 -7.65 -10.55 -6.33
N GLY A 28 -6.69 -11.49 -6.34
CA GLY A 28 -6.46 -12.41 -7.46
C GLY A 28 -7.29 -13.70 -7.33
N ASN A 29 -7.57 -14.35 -8.47
CA ASN A 29 -8.21 -15.68 -8.53
C ASN A 29 -7.22 -16.85 -8.48
N LYS A 30 -5.95 -16.56 -8.23
CA LYS A 30 -4.87 -17.55 -8.04
C LYS A 30 -3.99 -17.15 -6.87
N THR A 31 -3.36 -18.15 -6.26
CA THR A 31 -2.27 -17.92 -5.30
C THR A 31 -1.00 -17.45 -6.02
N TRP A 32 -0.02 -16.96 -5.28
CA TRP A 32 1.30 -16.63 -5.86
C TRP A 32 2.03 -17.86 -6.41
N GLN A 33 1.70 -19.08 -5.91
CA GLN A 33 2.17 -20.36 -6.45
C GLN A 33 1.38 -20.84 -7.67
N ASN A 34 0.47 -20.00 -8.21
CA ASN A 34 -0.36 -20.28 -9.38
C ASN A 34 -1.50 -21.29 -9.17
N ASN A 35 -1.83 -21.64 -7.93
CA ASN A 35 -2.98 -22.48 -7.64
C ASN A 35 -4.28 -21.68 -7.73
N PRO A 36 -5.36 -22.20 -8.34
CA PRO A 36 -6.65 -21.54 -8.37
C PRO A 36 -7.17 -21.25 -6.97
N LYS A 37 -7.79 -20.09 -6.77
CA LYS A 37 -8.52 -19.76 -5.55
C LYS A 37 -9.81 -19.02 -5.86
N LYS A 38 -10.80 -19.17 -4.99
CA LYS A 38 -12.03 -18.37 -5.03
C LYS A 38 -11.78 -16.97 -4.47
N TYR A 39 -12.53 -15.99 -4.96
CA TYR A 39 -12.57 -14.67 -4.33
C TYR A 39 -13.26 -14.76 -2.96
N ARG A 40 -12.67 -14.17 -1.95
CA ARG A 40 -13.12 -14.22 -0.55
C ARG A 40 -13.66 -12.90 -0.04
N PHE A 41 -13.32 -11.79 -0.71
CA PHE A 41 -13.81 -10.49 -0.29
C PHE A 41 -15.35 -10.40 -0.38
N ASP A 42 -15.98 -10.09 0.75
CA ASP A 42 -17.43 -9.93 0.85
C ASP A 42 -17.77 -8.50 1.30
N MET A 43 -18.31 -7.69 0.39
CA MET A 43 -18.75 -6.31 0.64
C MET A 43 -19.76 -6.20 1.79
N ARG A 44 -20.54 -7.26 2.08
CA ARG A 44 -21.53 -7.26 3.15
C ARG A 44 -20.91 -7.13 4.54
N LYS A 45 -19.69 -7.60 4.71
CA LYS A 45 -18.92 -7.46 5.96
C LYS A 45 -18.45 -6.03 6.21
N PHE A 46 -18.34 -5.22 5.15
CA PHE A 46 -17.80 -3.87 5.18
C PHE A 46 -18.81 -2.79 4.80
N LYS A 47 -20.09 -2.98 5.16
CA LYS A 47 -21.21 -2.09 4.80
C LYS A 47 -20.94 -0.61 5.13
N LYS A 48 -20.30 -0.35 6.28
CA LYS A 48 -19.91 1.00 6.75
C LYS A 48 -19.06 1.75 5.73
N PHE A 49 -18.22 1.04 4.99
CA PHE A 49 -17.25 1.59 4.05
C PHE A 49 -17.65 1.44 2.58
N ARG A 50 -18.83 0.88 2.30
CA ARG A 50 -19.27 0.51 0.94
C ARG A 50 -19.08 1.61 -0.10
N LYS A 51 -19.34 2.87 0.27
CA LYS A 51 -19.20 4.03 -0.64
C LYS A 51 -17.75 4.40 -0.95
N LYS A 52 -16.81 3.94 -0.13
CA LYS A 52 -15.37 4.23 -0.28
C LYS A 52 -14.59 3.04 -0.85
N ILE A 53 -15.17 1.85 -0.95
CA ILE A 53 -14.46 0.65 -1.42
C ILE A 53 -14.55 0.55 -2.95
N ILE A 54 -13.39 0.43 -3.58
CA ILE A 54 -13.21 0.05 -4.98
C ILE A 54 -12.60 -1.35 -5.00
N TYR A 55 -13.41 -2.35 -5.34
CA TYR A 55 -12.96 -3.75 -5.37
C TYR A 55 -12.56 -4.18 -6.77
N ILE A 56 -11.32 -4.63 -6.93
CA ILE A 56 -10.73 -5.07 -8.19
C ILE A 56 -10.47 -6.57 -8.15
N LYS A 57 -11.23 -7.32 -8.95
CA LYS A 57 -11.00 -8.75 -9.21
C LYS A 57 -9.95 -8.90 -10.30
N VAL A 58 -8.89 -9.64 -10.00
CA VAL A 58 -7.80 -9.94 -10.95
C VAL A 58 -7.94 -11.39 -11.38
N ASN A 59 -8.33 -11.62 -12.63
CA ASN A 59 -8.50 -12.93 -13.26
C ASN A 59 -7.47 -13.22 -14.36
N ASP A 60 -6.62 -12.25 -14.64
CA ASP A 60 -5.62 -12.23 -15.70
C ASP A 60 -4.17 -12.26 -15.14
N LEU A 61 -3.97 -12.94 -14.00
CA LEU A 61 -2.65 -13.13 -13.42
C LEU A 61 -1.73 -13.88 -14.39
N PRO A 62 -0.48 -13.43 -14.57
CA PRO A 62 0.45 -14.05 -15.51
C PRO A 62 0.76 -15.51 -15.12
N ALA A 63 0.93 -16.34 -16.13
CA ALA A 63 1.46 -17.69 -15.97
C ALA A 63 2.95 -17.66 -15.61
N GLY A 64 3.51 -18.82 -15.25
CA GLY A 64 4.94 -18.97 -14.95
C GLY A 64 5.21 -19.41 -13.53
N LYS A 65 6.48 -19.80 -13.26
CA LYS A 65 6.89 -20.38 -11.98
C LYS A 65 7.23 -19.31 -10.92
N ASN A 66 7.57 -18.08 -11.33
CA ASN A 66 8.01 -17.05 -10.38
C ASN A 66 6.83 -16.39 -9.64
N PRO A 67 6.70 -16.58 -8.31
CA PRO A 67 5.64 -15.96 -7.50
C PRO A 67 5.67 -14.43 -7.53
N TRP A 68 6.87 -13.83 -7.54
CA TRP A 68 7.05 -12.38 -7.55
C TRP A 68 6.45 -11.70 -8.77
N THR A 69 6.45 -12.38 -9.93
CA THR A 69 5.82 -11.85 -11.14
C THR A 69 4.32 -11.65 -10.93
N ARG A 70 3.64 -12.61 -10.28
CA ARG A 70 2.21 -12.51 -9.98
C ARG A 70 1.90 -11.49 -8.89
N GLU A 71 2.73 -11.45 -7.85
CA GLU A 71 2.58 -10.46 -6.78
C GLU A 71 2.71 -9.04 -7.33
N ASN A 72 3.77 -8.78 -8.10
CA ASN A 72 4.03 -7.47 -8.72
C ASN A 72 2.91 -7.08 -9.69
N PHE A 73 2.42 -8.03 -10.48
CA PHE A 73 1.29 -7.81 -11.38
C PHE A 73 0.02 -7.47 -10.60
N GLN A 74 -0.31 -8.25 -9.56
CA GLN A 74 -1.49 -8.00 -8.73
C GLN A 74 -1.41 -6.63 -8.05
N ARG A 75 -0.22 -6.24 -7.54
CA ARG A 75 -0.02 -4.90 -6.98
C ARG A 75 -0.22 -3.82 -8.04
N ASN A 76 0.26 -4.01 -9.27
CA ASN A 76 0.04 -3.06 -10.36
C ASN A 76 -1.44 -2.95 -10.77
N CYS A 77 -2.27 -3.99 -10.54
CA CYS A 77 -3.71 -3.92 -10.75
C CYS A 77 -4.43 -2.90 -9.85
N ILE A 78 -3.77 -2.36 -8.81
CA ILE A 78 -4.27 -1.21 -8.05
C ILE A 78 -4.58 -0.03 -8.98
N SER A 79 -3.79 0.16 -10.05
CA SER A 79 -4.02 1.21 -11.06
C SER A 79 -5.41 1.13 -11.72
N ARG A 80 -6.03 -0.04 -11.77
CA ARG A 80 -7.39 -0.22 -12.30
C ARG A 80 -8.45 0.51 -11.44
N GLY A 81 -8.16 0.68 -10.14
CA GLY A 81 -9.00 1.41 -9.21
C GLY A 81 -8.73 2.92 -9.16
N LEU A 82 -7.67 3.40 -9.83
CA LEU A 82 -7.28 4.81 -9.83
C LEU A 82 -7.82 5.60 -11.03
N LYS A 83 -8.69 5.01 -11.87
CA LYS A 83 -9.19 5.64 -13.11
C LYS A 83 -9.90 6.99 -12.90
N LYS A 84 -10.45 7.22 -11.71
CA LYS A 84 -11.13 8.48 -11.34
C LYS A 84 -10.26 9.40 -10.50
N ALA A 85 -9.03 9.00 -10.17
CA ALA A 85 -8.12 9.83 -9.41
C ALA A 85 -7.63 11.00 -10.28
N ARG A 86 -7.64 12.20 -9.70
CA ARG A 86 -7.13 13.42 -10.33
C ARG A 86 -5.60 13.44 -10.24
N GLU A 87 -4.97 14.29 -11.04
CA GLU A 87 -3.51 14.40 -11.07
C GLU A 87 -2.88 14.81 -9.72
N ASP A 88 -3.58 15.62 -8.95
CA ASP A 88 -3.15 16.14 -7.65
C ASP A 88 -3.60 15.31 -6.45
N ASP A 89 -4.38 14.25 -6.66
CA ASP A 89 -4.78 13.33 -5.59
C ASP A 89 -3.56 12.61 -5.00
N LEU A 90 -3.64 12.31 -3.69
CA LEU A 90 -2.62 11.56 -2.97
C LEU A 90 -2.90 10.06 -3.06
N ILE A 91 -1.92 9.31 -3.52
CA ILE A 91 -2.00 7.85 -3.64
C ILE A 91 -1.10 7.20 -2.59
N MET A 92 -1.68 6.38 -1.73
CA MET A 92 -0.96 5.56 -0.76
C MET A 92 -0.93 4.10 -1.21
N ILE A 93 0.26 3.52 -1.31
CA ILE A 93 0.47 2.10 -1.63
C ILE A 93 1.10 1.40 -0.42
N SER A 94 0.45 0.33 0.04
CA SER A 94 0.89 -0.44 1.20
C SER A 94 0.42 -1.89 1.13
N ASP A 95 1.08 -2.75 1.86
CA ASP A 95 0.52 -4.05 2.20
C ASP A 95 -0.59 -3.89 3.24
N LEU A 96 -1.40 -4.91 3.45
CA LEU A 96 -2.64 -4.77 4.24
C LEU A 96 -2.35 -4.47 5.72
N ASP A 97 -1.27 -5.05 6.23
CA ASP A 97 -0.77 -4.92 7.60
C ASP A 97 0.01 -3.61 7.87
N GLU A 98 0.36 -2.87 6.82
CA GLU A 98 1.04 -1.59 6.96
C GLU A 98 0.03 -0.45 7.15
N ILE A 99 -0.41 -0.22 8.37
CA ILE A 99 -1.40 0.82 8.70
C ILE A 99 -0.67 2.05 9.24
N PRO A 100 -0.55 3.14 8.46
CA PRO A 100 0.12 4.35 8.92
C PRO A 100 -0.73 5.09 9.94
N ASN A 101 -0.07 5.86 10.82
CA ASN A 101 -0.76 6.81 11.68
C ASN A 101 -1.42 7.90 10.80
N PRO A 102 -2.75 8.12 10.92
CA PRO A 102 -3.46 9.12 10.14
C PRO A 102 -2.89 10.54 10.26
N ASP A 103 -2.35 10.90 11.41
CA ASP A 103 -1.81 12.25 11.63
C ASP A 103 -0.48 12.48 10.91
N ALA A 104 0.27 11.41 10.61
CA ALA A 104 1.54 11.54 9.89
C ALA A 104 1.35 11.99 8.43
N ILE A 105 0.15 11.89 7.85
CA ILE A 105 -0.12 12.40 6.49
C ILE A 105 0.04 13.93 6.43
N LYS A 106 -0.19 14.64 7.53
CA LYS A 106 -0.02 16.10 7.62
C LYS A 106 1.43 16.55 7.41
N LEU A 107 2.38 15.62 7.58
CA LEU A 107 3.81 15.88 7.33
C LEU A 107 4.15 15.82 5.83
N PHE A 108 3.28 15.27 5.00
CA PHE A 108 3.48 15.23 3.56
C PHE A 108 3.25 16.62 2.96
N LYS A 109 4.30 17.15 2.31
CA LYS A 109 4.24 18.42 1.59
C LYS A 109 4.18 18.15 0.08
N VAL A 110 3.42 18.94 -0.67
CA VAL A 110 3.27 18.82 -2.13
C VAL A 110 4.63 18.81 -2.85
N THR A 111 5.61 19.53 -2.30
CA THR A 111 6.99 19.58 -2.81
C THR A 111 7.74 18.25 -2.69
N MET A 112 7.26 17.33 -1.87
CA MET A 112 7.92 16.03 -1.64
C MET A 112 7.75 15.03 -2.77
N ARG A 113 6.80 15.18 -3.67
CA ARG A 113 6.40 14.23 -4.73
C ARG A 113 6.15 12.81 -4.22
N TYR A 114 7.08 12.25 -3.45
CA TYR A 114 7.07 10.90 -2.86
C TYR A 114 7.52 10.95 -1.40
N ALA A 115 6.92 10.11 -0.56
CA ALA A 115 7.38 9.89 0.82
C ALA A 115 7.08 8.46 1.26
N VAL A 116 7.68 8.05 2.39
CA VAL A 116 7.41 6.78 3.06
C VAL A 116 7.07 7.04 4.52
N PHE A 117 6.08 6.30 5.03
CA PHE A 117 5.75 6.32 6.44
C PHE A 117 6.72 5.42 7.22
N GLN A 118 7.28 5.97 8.28
CA GLN A 118 8.05 5.21 9.26
C GLN A 118 7.09 4.71 10.34
N GLN A 119 6.83 3.42 10.34
CA GLN A 119 5.83 2.76 11.17
C GLN A 119 6.51 1.90 12.24
N LYS A 120 5.82 1.62 13.33
CA LYS A 120 6.28 0.64 14.31
C LYS A 120 6.15 -0.77 13.72
N LEU A 121 7.15 -1.62 13.96
CA LEU A 121 7.14 -3.01 13.53
C LEU A 121 6.74 -3.92 14.69
N TYR A 122 5.68 -4.69 14.46
CA TYR A 122 5.18 -5.69 15.39
C TYR A 122 5.27 -7.08 14.78
N TYR A 123 5.61 -8.10 15.59
CA TYR A 123 5.66 -9.49 15.18
C TYR A 123 4.55 -10.30 15.87
N TYR A 124 3.88 -11.17 15.13
CA TYR A 124 2.87 -12.12 15.59
C TYR A 124 1.64 -11.53 16.25
N LYS A 125 1.77 -10.51 17.10
CA LYS A 125 0.68 -9.84 17.82
C LYS A 125 0.87 -8.33 17.79
N PHE A 126 -0.24 -7.58 17.89
CA PHE A 126 -0.23 -6.11 17.84
C PHE A 126 0.45 -5.43 19.04
N ASN A 127 0.82 -6.17 20.07
CA ASN A 127 1.51 -5.68 21.26
C ASN A 127 2.96 -6.15 21.39
N LEU A 128 3.45 -6.94 20.44
CA LEU A 128 4.85 -7.42 20.44
C LEU A 128 5.67 -6.60 19.44
N GLN A 129 6.16 -5.44 19.89
CA GLN A 129 7.05 -4.61 19.07
C GLN A 129 8.43 -5.27 18.96
N SER A 130 9.03 -5.19 17.77
CA SER A 130 10.42 -5.64 17.56
C SER A 130 11.37 -4.78 18.38
N GLU A 131 12.25 -5.43 19.14
CA GLU A 131 13.32 -4.76 19.90
C GLU A 131 14.53 -4.43 19.02
N THR A 132 14.85 -5.30 18.06
CA THR A 132 16.02 -5.16 17.18
C THR A 132 15.76 -4.16 16.05
N ASP A 133 14.58 -4.25 15.41
CA ASP A 133 14.16 -3.37 14.31
C ASP A 133 12.78 -2.77 14.64
N PRO A 134 12.71 -1.79 15.55
CA PRO A 134 11.42 -1.28 16.03
C PRO A 134 10.66 -0.47 15.00
N LEU A 135 11.31 -0.10 13.89
CA LEU A 135 10.77 0.79 12.87
C LEU A 135 10.83 0.19 11.47
N TRP A 136 9.73 0.26 10.76
CA TRP A 136 9.55 -0.22 9.40
C TRP A 136 9.23 0.93 8.44
N LEU A 137 9.87 0.96 7.28
CA LEU A 137 9.52 1.86 6.18
C LEU A 137 8.44 1.20 5.32
N GLY A 138 7.19 1.34 5.74
CA GLY A 138 6.04 0.63 5.21
C GLY A 138 5.33 1.37 4.07
N THR A 139 4.13 1.87 4.35
CA THR A 139 3.28 2.59 3.39
C THR A 139 4.04 3.70 2.66
N ARG A 140 3.89 3.75 1.35
CA ARG A 140 4.43 4.83 0.52
C ARG A 140 3.30 5.72 0.01
N ILE A 141 3.61 7.00 -0.14
CA ILE A 141 2.67 8.01 -0.62
C ILE A 141 3.29 8.82 -1.75
N CYS A 142 2.49 9.18 -2.74
CA CYS A 142 2.88 10.12 -3.79
C CYS A 142 1.68 10.93 -4.28
N ILE A 143 1.95 12.01 -5.01
CA ILE A 143 0.94 12.70 -5.82
C ILE A 143 0.72 11.87 -7.09
N ASN A 144 -0.54 11.66 -7.49
CA ASN A 144 -0.93 10.75 -8.57
C ASN A 144 -0.17 11.00 -9.88
N LYS A 145 0.00 12.24 -10.31
CA LYS A 145 0.76 12.59 -11.54
C LYS A 145 2.21 12.10 -11.56
N TYR A 146 2.78 11.76 -10.41
CA TYR A 146 4.14 11.22 -10.31
C TYR A 146 4.15 9.69 -10.12
N LEU A 147 2.99 9.05 -10.03
CA LEU A 147 2.89 7.60 -9.90
C LEU A 147 3.18 6.91 -11.24
N LYS A 148 4.32 6.25 -11.37
CA LYS A 148 4.63 5.45 -12.58
C LYS A 148 3.86 4.12 -12.58
N SER A 149 3.92 3.39 -11.47
CA SER A 149 3.08 2.22 -11.17
C SER A 149 3.07 1.95 -9.66
N PRO A 150 2.06 1.22 -9.13
CA PRO A 150 2.02 0.83 -7.72
C PRO A 150 3.26 0.05 -7.27
N GLN A 151 3.73 -0.92 -8.06
CA GLN A 151 4.94 -1.69 -7.74
C GLN A 151 6.19 -0.82 -7.76
N TRP A 152 6.34 0.05 -8.76
CA TRP A 152 7.47 0.97 -8.81
C TRP A 152 7.52 1.88 -7.56
N LEU A 153 6.38 2.44 -7.12
CA LEU A 153 6.33 3.25 -5.90
C LEU A 153 6.75 2.42 -4.67
N ARG A 154 6.31 1.15 -4.61
CA ARG A 154 6.67 0.22 -3.52
C ARG A 154 8.17 -0.08 -3.47
N GLU A 155 8.84 -0.11 -4.60
CA GLU A 155 10.29 -0.39 -4.72
C GLU A 155 11.18 0.82 -4.46
N LEU A 156 10.65 2.03 -4.37
CA LEU A 156 11.45 3.21 -4.09
C LEU A 156 12.21 3.06 -2.76
N LYS A 157 13.51 3.26 -2.81
CA LYS A 157 14.40 3.16 -1.65
C LYS A 157 14.61 4.54 -1.03
N PHE A 158 14.08 4.73 0.17
CA PHE A 158 14.28 5.94 0.96
C PHE A 158 15.51 5.75 1.85
N LYS A 159 16.64 6.35 1.46
CA LYS A 159 17.89 6.30 2.23
C LYS A 159 18.56 7.67 2.21
N LYS A 160 19.13 8.10 3.35
CA LYS A 160 20.06 9.19 3.38
C LYS A 160 21.25 8.81 2.51
N ARG A 161 21.59 9.62 1.52
CA ARG A 161 22.75 9.41 0.64
C ARG A 161 23.67 10.62 0.72
N PRO A 162 24.99 10.42 0.62
CA PRO A 162 25.94 11.52 0.52
C PRO A 162 25.60 12.46 -0.64
N PHE A 163 25.92 13.75 -0.52
CA PHE A 163 25.53 14.78 -1.49
C PHE A 163 26.17 14.59 -2.88
N TRP A 164 27.29 13.89 -2.96
CA TRP A 164 27.99 13.60 -4.22
C TRP A 164 27.37 12.47 -5.08
N ARG A 165 26.42 11.71 -4.53
CA ARG A 165 25.70 10.68 -5.30
C ARG A 165 24.55 11.32 -6.09
N ILE A 166 24.92 11.99 -7.21
CA ILE A 166 23.97 12.68 -8.12
C ILE A 166 23.22 11.68 -9.00
N ASP A 167 23.81 10.49 -9.21
CA ASP A 167 23.31 9.39 -10.05
C ASP A 167 22.01 8.73 -9.54
N LYS A 168 21.60 9.02 -8.31
CA LYS A 168 20.45 8.36 -7.68
C LYS A 168 19.49 9.37 -7.08
N LEU A 169 18.19 9.15 -7.31
CA LEU A 169 17.11 9.93 -6.69
C LEU A 169 17.31 9.97 -5.16
N ARG A 170 17.44 11.18 -4.63
CA ARG A 170 17.51 11.42 -3.19
C ARG A 170 16.11 11.48 -2.63
N LEU A 171 15.59 10.33 -2.21
CA LEU A 171 14.29 10.24 -1.55
C LEU A 171 14.53 10.18 -0.03
N ASN A 172 14.56 11.34 0.60
CA ASN A 172 14.78 11.46 2.06
C ASN A 172 13.46 11.76 2.82
N ASN A 173 12.33 11.75 2.12
CA ASN A 173 11.05 12.15 2.70
C ASN A 173 10.48 10.99 3.53
N ILE A 174 10.91 10.90 4.77
CA ILE A 174 10.43 9.94 5.75
C ILE A 174 9.47 10.65 6.67
N LEU A 175 8.20 10.23 6.66
CA LEU A 175 7.16 10.74 7.55
C LEU A 175 7.26 9.97 8.86
N LYS A 176 7.89 10.60 9.86
CA LYS A 176 8.07 10.02 11.20
C LYS A 176 6.73 10.01 11.92
N ASN A 177 6.58 9.09 12.88
CA ASN A 177 5.34 8.86 13.64
C ASN A 177 4.18 8.33 12.77
N GLY A 178 4.53 7.70 11.63
CA GLY A 178 3.57 7.03 10.77
C GLY A 178 3.12 5.66 11.28
#